data_056ed843d7c190761151cba70ad16e91
#
_entry.id   056ed843d7c190761151cba70ad16e91
#
_cell.length_a   1.000
_cell.length_b   1.000
_cell.length_c   1.000
_cell.angle_alpha   90.00
_cell.angle_beta   90.00
_cell.angle_gamma   90.00
#
_symmetry.space_group_name_H-M   'P 1'
#
loop_
_entity.id
_entity.type
_entity.pdbx_description
1 polymer ?
#
loop_
_entity_poly.entity_id
_entity_poly.type
_entity_poly.pdbx_seq_one_letter_code
_entity_poly.pdbx_strand_id
1 'polypeptide(L)'
;MEKQDYTKSIKRSAATGLWGSAAAVILTALFHFVSPWRFYPSQHTSRWMLIAGAVLAVLALSMSLLVIRKQIPALRQSEGLETKLSGYAQHIRSLYLTMLAVVVLICVFTVLSAQNVLLMLAMVATLMLILAYPNIYRIKVELGLTDEEMKSLYGDQYIADGDNAEK
;
A
#
# COMPACT_ATOMS: atom_id res chain seq x y z
N MET A 1 20.43 -10.73 -10.33
CA MET A 1 19.38 -11.16 -9.38
C MET A 1 18.44 -12.10 -10.12
N GLU A 2 18.13 -13.25 -9.57
CA GLU A 2 17.16 -14.15 -10.20
C GLU A 2 15.78 -13.48 -10.29
N LYS A 3 15.04 -13.75 -11.37
CA LYS A 3 13.69 -13.19 -11.59
C LYS A 3 12.73 -13.46 -10.41
N GLN A 4 12.91 -14.59 -9.73
CA GLN A 4 12.15 -14.95 -8.53
C GLN A 4 12.42 -14.04 -7.32
N ASP A 5 13.59 -13.41 -7.23
CA ASP A 5 13.91 -12.50 -6.13
C ASP A 5 13.12 -11.20 -6.18
N TYR A 6 12.80 -10.71 -7.40
CA TYR A 6 11.96 -9.51 -7.55
C TYR A 6 10.53 -9.77 -7.08
N THR A 7 9.94 -10.90 -7.41
CA THR A 7 8.57 -11.24 -7.00
C THR A 7 8.46 -11.45 -5.49
N LYS A 8 9.46 -12.06 -4.87
CA LYS A 8 9.56 -12.17 -3.40
C LYS A 8 9.73 -10.81 -2.75
N SER A 9 10.55 -9.93 -3.32
CA SER A 9 10.77 -8.57 -2.82
C SER A 9 9.49 -7.73 -2.89
N ILE A 10 8.74 -7.81 -3.99
CA ILE A 10 7.45 -7.14 -4.17
C ILE A 10 6.46 -7.57 -3.09
N LYS A 11 6.25 -8.87 -2.94
CA LYS A 11 5.33 -9.44 -1.94
C LYS A 11 5.75 -9.09 -0.51
N ARG A 12 7.05 -9.19 -0.20
CA ARG A 12 7.59 -8.86 1.12
C ARG A 12 7.40 -7.38 1.46
N SER A 13 7.69 -6.47 0.52
CA SER A 13 7.51 -5.04 0.74
C SER A 13 6.05 -4.67 0.95
N ALA A 14 5.15 -5.23 0.14
CA ALA A 14 3.71 -5.03 0.28
C ALA A 14 3.18 -5.60 1.61
N ALA A 15 3.59 -6.81 1.98
CA ALA A 15 3.21 -7.42 3.25
C ALA A 15 3.70 -6.61 4.45
N THR A 16 4.97 -6.16 4.44
CA THR A 16 5.53 -5.34 5.53
C THR A 16 4.74 -4.03 5.70
N GLY A 17 4.45 -3.31 4.61
CA GLY A 17 3.69 -2.07 4.68
C GLY A 17 2.24 -2.29 5.14
N LEU A 18 1.60 -3.34 4.65
CA LEU A 18 0.22 -3.67 5.02
C LEU A 18 0.11 -4.08 6.50
N TRP A 19 0.91 -5.06 6.93
CA TRP A 19 0.89 -5.54 8.32
C TRP A 19 1.34 -4.47 9.30
N GLY A 20 2.34 -3.64 8.94
CA GLY A 20 2.77 -2.49 9.72
C GLY A 20 1.65 -1.47 9.91
N SER A 21 0.92 -1.15 8.84
CA SER A 21 -0.24 -0.24 8.90
C SER A 21 -1.37 -0.81 9.74
N ALA A 22 -1.71 -2.08 9.54
CA ALA A 22 -2.75 -2.76 10.33
C ALA A 22 -2.39 -2.80 11.83
N ALA A 23 -1.15 -3.14 12.16
CA ALA A 23 -0.67 -3.14 13.54
C ALA A 23 -0.73 -1.74 14.17
N ALA A 24 -0.31 -0.69 13.45
CA ALA A 24 -0.38 0.69 13.93
C ALA A 24 -1.82 1.10 14.23
N VAL A 25 -2.77 0.78 13.35
CA VAL A 25 -4.20 1.08 13.54
C VAL A 25 -4.76 0.32 14.73
N ILE A 26 -4.49 -0.98 14.86
CA ILE A 26 -4.99 -1.80 15.97
C ILE A 26 -4.43 -1.29 17.31
N LEU A 27 -3.12 -1.04 17.39
CA LEU A 27 -2.50 -0.52 18.61
C LEU A 27 -3.07 0.85 18.98
N THR A 28 -3.29 1.73 17.99
CA THR A 28 -3.90 3.04 18.21
C THR A 28 -5.34 2.92 18.70
N ALA A 29 -6.13 2.02 18.12
CA ALA A 29 -7.49 1.75 18.55
C ALA A 29 -7.53 1.20 19.99
N LEU A 30 -6.70 0.23 20.31
CA LEU A 30 -6.59 -0.30 21.66
C LEU A 30 -6.20 0.80 22.66
N PHE A 31 -5.18 1.59 22.34
CA PHE A 31 -4.78 2.71 23.18
C PHE A 31 -5.91 3.72 23.35
N HIS A 32 -6.59 4.08 22.26
CA HIS A 32 -7.65 5.09 22.26
C HIS A 32 -8.89 4.68 23.08
N PHE A 33 -9.29 3.39 22.99
CA PHE A 33 -10.51 2.92 23.64
C PHE A 33 -10.28 2.30 25.02
N VAL A 34 -9.10 1.69 25.27
CA VAL A 34 -8.84 0.93 26.50
C VAL A 34 -7.99 1.71 27.50
N SER A 35 -7.13 2.64 27.03
CA SER A 35 -6.25 3.38 27.94
C SER A 35 -7.02 4.37 28.80
N PRO A 36 -6.81 4.39 30.13
CA PRO A 36 -7.33 5.43 31.00
C PRO A 36 -6.65 6.78 30.77
N TRP A 37 -5.48 6.78 30.16
CA TRP A 37 -4.70 7.96 29.85
C TRP A 37 -5.22 8.59 28.55
N ARG A 38 -6.01 9.66 28.69
CA ARG A 38 -6.48 10.46 27.56
C ARG A 38 -5.77 11.78 27.57
N PHE A 39 -5.14 12.10 26.46
CA PHE A 39 -4.66 13.46 26.22
C PHE A 39 -5.85 14.31 25.78
N TYR A 40 -6.12 15.40 26.50
CA TYR A 40 -7.18 16.35 26.16
C TYR A 40 -6.54 17.65 25.65
N PRO A 41 -6.25 17.77 24.37
CA PRO A 41 -5.73 19.02 23.83
C PRO A 41 -6.81 20.10 23.85
N SER A 42 -6.41 21.37 23.75
CA SER A 42 -7.36 22.44 23.54
C SER A 42 -8.15 22.17 22.24
N GLN A 43 -9.40 22.66 22.17
CA GLN A 43 -10.24 22.50 20.97
C GLN A 43 -9.54 23.03 19.71
N HIS A 44 -8.79 24.12 19.85
CA HIS A 44 -8.03 24.71 18.76
C HIS A 44 -6.94 23.77 18.25
N THR A 45 -6.13 23.21 19.14
CA THR A 45 -5.05 22.25 18.80
C THR A 45 -5.62 20.98 18.15
N SER A 46 -6.72 20.45 18.70
CA SER A 46 -7.39 19.27 18.15
C SER A 46 -7.91 19.48 16.72
N ARG A 47 -8.48 20.67 16.42
CA ARG A 47 -8.93 21.03 15.07
C ARG A 47 -7.76 21.11 14.07
N TRP A 48 -6.65 21.73 14.47
CA TRP A 48 -5.47 21.80 13.58
C TRP A 48 -4.87 20.43 13.30
N MET A 49 -4.81 19.55 14.28
CA MET A 49 -4.35 18.16 14.09
C MET A 49 -5.28 17.38 13.15
N LEU A 50 -6.60 17.57 13.26
CA LEU A 50 -7.57 16.97 12.35
C LEU A 50 -7.34 17.44 10.91
N ILE A 51 -7.20 18.76 10.71
CA ILE A 51 -6.95 19.34 9.38
C ILE A 51 -5.62 18.81 8.81
N ALA A 52 -4.55 18.84 9.59
CA ALA A 52 -3.25 18.34 9.17
C ALA A 52 -3.28 16.85 8.79
N GLY A 53 -3.95 16.02 9.61
CA GLY A 53 -4.12 14.59 9.32
C GLY A 53 -4.94 14.33 8.05
N ALA A 54 -6.02 15.08 7.85
CA ALA A 54 -6.83 14.98 6.63
C ALA A 54 -6.05 15.42 5.38
N VAL A 55 -5.31 16.52 5.46
CA VAL A 55 -4.45 16.99 4.36
C VAL A 55 -3.37 15.96 4.02
N LEU A 56 -2.70 15.38 5.02
CA LEU A 56 -1.71 14.32 4.81
C LEU A 56 -2.33 13.09 4.13
N ALA A 57 -3.52 12.66 4.55
CA ALA A 57 -4.22 11.54 3.94
C ALA A 57 -4.55 11.83 2.46
N VAL A 58 -5.08 13.01 2.15
CA VAL A 58 -5.40 13.42 0.78
C VAL A 58 -4.14 13.50 -0.09
N LEU A 59 -3.07 14.09 0.43
CA LEU A 59 -1.79 14.19 -0.28
C LEU A 59 -1.21 12.80 -0.58
N ALA A 60 -1.20 11.90 0.39
CA ALA A 60 -0.70 10.54 0.20
C ALA A 60 -1.51 9.75 -0.84
N LEU A 61 -2.84 9.84 -0.79
CA LEU A 61 -3.72 9.21 -1.76
C LEU A 61 -3.50 9.79 -3.16
N SER A 62 -3.41 11.12 -3.27
CA SER A 62 -3.17 11.81 -4.54
C SER A 62 -1.82 11.44 -5.15
N MET A 63 -0.76 11.45 -4.35
CA MET A 63 0.58 11.02 -4.78
C MET A 63 0.58 9.56 -5.25
N SER A 64 -0.07 8.67 -4.51
CA SER A 64 -0.19 7.26 -4.89
C SER A 64 -0.89 7.09 -6.24
N LEU A 65 -1.99 7.81 -6.47
CA LEU A 65 -2.73 7.76 -7.74
C LEU A 65 -1.93 8.36 -8.90
N LEU A 66 -1.21 9.47 -8.68
CA LEU A 66 -0.38 10.10 -9.71
C LEU A 66 0.79 9.18 -10.12
N VAL A 67 1.41 8.53 -9.16
CA VAL A 67 2.51 7.61 -9.42
C VAL A 67 2.01 6.39 -10.20
N ILE A 68 0.89 5.79 -9.80
CA ILE A 68 0.25 4.70 -10.54
C ILE A 68 -0.04 5.12 -11.98
N ARG A 69 -0.63 6.29 -12.19
CA ARG A 69 -1.01 6.76 -13.53
C ARG A 69 0.17 7.09 -14.43
N LYS A 70 1.29 7.56 -13.89
CA LYS A 70 2.45 8.00 -14.68
C LYS A 70 3.53 6.92 -14.83
N GLN A 71 3.85 6.22 -13.76
CA GLN A 71 4.98 5.28 -13.76
C GLN A 71 4.63 3.91 -14.32
N ILE A 72 3.44 3.39 -14.05
CA ILE A 72 3.04 2.08 -14.57
C ILE A 72 3.01 2.04 -16.11
N PRO A 73 2.40 3.00 -16.83
CA PRO A 73 2.46 3.02 -18.28
C PRO A 73 3.89 3.13 -18.84
N ALA A 74 4.76 3.90 -18.18
CA ALA A 74 6.16 4.00 -18.57
C ALA A 74 6.92 2.68 -18.40
N LEU A 75 6.68 1.97 -17.30
CA LEU A 75 7.25 0.63 -17.07
C LEU A 75 6.74 -0.40 -18.07
N ARG A 76 5.48 -0.30 -18.46
CA ARG A 76 4.89 -1.19 -19.48
C ARG A 76 5.57 -1.08 -20.84
N GLN A 77 6.02 0.13 -21.20
CA GLN A 77 6.71 0.43 -22.46
C GLN A 77 8.22 0.15 -22.41
N SER A 78 8.79 -0.11 -21.22
CA SER A 78 10.21 -0.38 -21.10
C SER A 78 10.56 -1.74 -21.73
N GLU A 79 11.74 -1.83 -22.33
CA GLU A 79 12.26 -3.08 -22.90
C GLU A 79 12.89 -3.94 -21.79
N GLY A 80 12.60 -5.24 -21.85
CA GLY A 80 13.18 -6.25 -20.96
C GLY A 80 12.39 -6.48 -19.66
N LEU A 81 12.12 -7.77 -19.41
CA LEU A 81 11.35 -8.23 -18.27
C LEU A 81 11.97 -7.81 -16.91
N GLU A 82 13.31 -7.86 -16.81
CA GLU A 82 14.01 -7.47 -15.58
C GLU A 82 13.85 -5.98 -15.26
N THR A 83 13.91 -5.12 -16.28
CA THR A 83 13.71 -3.67 -16.12
C THR A 83 12.29 -3.37 -15.63
N LYS A 84 11.28 -4.02 -16.21
CA LYS A 84 9.89 -3.91 -15.78
C LYS A 84 9.71 -4.35 -14.33
N LEU A 85 10.26 -5.50 -13.96
CA LEU A 85 10.12 -6.06 -12.61
C LEU A 85 10.88 -5.27 -11.56
N SER A 86 12.09 -4.82 -11.84
CA SER A 86 12.88 -4.03 -10.90
C SER A 86 12.26 -2.66 -10.65
N GLY A 87 11.80 -1.98 -11.71
CA GLY A 87 11.08 -0.72 -11.59
C GLY A 87 9.78 -0.87 -10.82
N TYR A 88 9.03 -1.93 -11.10
CA TYR A 88 7.78 -2.22 -10.38
C TYR A 88 8.04 -2.55 -8.90
N ALA A 89 9.06 -3.35 -8.59
CA ALA A 89 9.44 -3.66 -7.21
C ALA A 89 9.82 -2.41 -6.43
N GLN A 90 10.61 -1.51 -7.03
CA GLN A 90 10.95 -0.23 -6.41
C GLN A 90 9.72 0.65 -6.18
N HIS A 91 8.81 0.68 -7.15
CA HIS A 91 7.56 1.43 -7.05
C HIS A 91 6.68 0.92 -5.91
N ILE A 92 6.42 -0.39 -5.85
CA ILE A 92 5.63 -1.01 -4.78
C ILE A 92 6.26 -0.75 -3.41
N ARG A 93 7.58 -0.91 -3.30
CA ARG A 93 8.30 -0.61 -2.06
C ARG A 93 8.10 0.83 -1.61
N SER A 94 8.27 1.80 -2.51
CA SER A 94 8.09 3.22 -2.21
C SER A 94 6.64 3.51 -1.80
N LEU A 95 5.66 3.01 -2.54
CA LEU A 95 4.24 3.19 -2.26
C LEU A 95 3.88 2.69 -0.85
N TYR A 96 4.22 1.44 -0.53
CA TYR A 96 3.86 0.84 0.75
C TYR A 96 4.58 1.47 1.93
N LEU A 97 5.85 1.87 1.79
CA LEU A 97 6.59 2.58 2.83
C LEU A 97 6.04 3.99 3.08
N THR A 98 5.70 4.72 2.02
CA THR A 98 5.10 6.05 2.14
C THR A 98 3.73 5.97 2.81
N MET A 99 2.89 5.03 2.39
CA MET A 99 1.57 4.84 3.00
C MET A 99 1.67 4.39 4.46
N LEU A 100 2.60 3.51 4.80
CA LEU A 100 2.87 3.13 6.19
C LEU A 100 3.24 4.35 7.04
N ALA A 101 4.15 5.19 6.55
CA ALA A 101 4.56 6.41 7.26
C ALA A 101 3.37 7.36 7.49
N VAL A 102 2.52 7.54 6.48
CA VAL A 102 1.30 8.37 6.60
C VAL A 102 0.32 7.78 7.59
N VAL A 103 0.06 6.48 7.55
CA VAL A 103 -0.83 5.81 8.51
C VAL A 103 -0.32 5.98 9.94
N VAL A 104 0.98 5.78 10.17
CA VAL A 104 1.60 5.98 11.49
C VAL A 104 1.44 7.44 11.97
N LEU A 105 1.67 8.42 11.11
CA LEU A 105 1.48 9.84 11.46
C LEU A 105 0.01 10.15 11.81
N ILE A 106 -0.95 9.63 11.05
CA ILE A 106 -2.37 9.79 11.35
C ILE A 106 -2.71 9.11 12.69
N CYS A 107 -2.15 7.95 12.98
CA CYS A 107 -2.30 7.26 14.26
C CYS A 107 -1.76 8.10 15.43
N VAL A 108 -0.59 8.70 15.28
CA VAL A 108 -0.03 9.63 16.28
C VAL A 108 -0.96 10.82 16.49
N PHE A 109 -1.47 11.43 15.42
CA PHE A 109 -2.42 12.53 15.53
C PHE A 109 -3.74 12.10 16.19
N THR A 110 -4.20 10.87 15.94
CA THR A 110 -5.38 10.30 16.63
C THR A 110 -5.18 10.28 18.14
N VAL A 111 -4.03 9.77 18.59
CA VAL A 111 -3.71 9.70 20.02
C VAL A 111 -3.61 11.09 20.64
N LEU A 112 -2.94 12.03 19.96
CA LEU A 112 -2.71 13.39 20.47
C LEU A 112 -3.96 14.27 20.43
N SER A 113 -4.88 14.06 19.47
CA SER A 113 -6.08 14.89 19.31
C SER A 113 -7.33 14.27 19.91
N ALA A 114 -7.29 13.00 20.28
CA ALA A 114 -8.45 12.21 20.73
C ALA A 114 -9.64 12.22 19.72
N GLN A 115 -9.34 12.36 18.42
CA GLN A 115 -10.35 12.47 17.36
C GLN A 115 -10.58 11.13 16.64
N ASN A 116 -11.76 10.53 16.81
CA ASN A 116 -12.14 9.26 16.16
C ASN A 116 -12.09 9.31 14.63
N VAL A 117 -12.32 10.51 14.05
CA VAL A 117 -12.31 10.71 12.59
C VAL A 117 -10.93 10.38 12.00
N LEU A 118 -9.84 10.72 12.70
CA LEU A 118 -8.49 10.38 12.26
C LEU A 118 -8.24 8.87 12.29
N LEU A 119 -8.76 8.16 13.28
CA LEU A 119 -8.69 6.70 13.32
C LEU A 119 -9.42 6.09 12.12
N MET A 120 -10.61 6.59 11.77
CA MET A 120 -11.34 6.14 10.58
C MET A 120 -10.54 6.39 9.30
N LEU A 121 -9.88 7.55 9.16
CA LEU A 121 -9.01 7.84 8.03
C LEU A 121 -7.83 6.86 7.94
N ALA A 122 -7.19 6.51 9.06
CA ALA A 122 -6.13 5.52 9.10
C ALA A 122 -6.63 4.13 8.67
N MET A 123 -7.84 3.73 9.10
CA MET A 123 -8.48 2.48 8.68
C MET A 123 -8.75 2.47 7.17
N VAL A 124 -9.30 3.55 6.62
CA VAL A 124 -9.56 3.68 5.18
C VAL A 124 -8.25 3.60 4.38
N ALA A 125 -7.19 4.31 4.83
CA ALA A 125 -5.89 4.24 4.19
C ALA A 125 -5.30 2.81 4.21
N THR A 126 -5.44 2.08 5.31
CA THR A 126 -5.03 0.67 5.41
C THR A 126 -5.87 -0.23 4.50
N LEU A 127 -7.18 -0.02 4.40
CA LEU A 127 -8.05 -0.75 3.48
C LEU A 127 -7.63 -0.53 2.02
N MET A 128 -7.26 0.70 1.65
CA MET A 128 -6.73 0.99 0.31
C MET A 128 -5.45 0.22 0.00
N LEU A 129 -4.57 -0.01 0.99
CA LEU A 129 -3.40 -0.87 0.82
C LEU A 129 -3.77 -2.34 0.57
N ILE A 130 -4.83 -2.85 1.22
CA ILE A 130 -5.34 -4.20 0.95
C ILE A 130 -5.81 -4.31 -0.50
N LEU A 131 -6.61 -3.34 -0.96
CA LEU A 131 -7.11 -3.30 -2.34
C LEU A 131 -6.00 -3.10 -3.37
N ALA A 132 -4.91 -2.43 -2.98
CA ALA A 132 -3.73 -2.22 -3.81
C ALA A 132 -2.73 -3.40 -3.77
N TYR A 133 -3.02 -4.48 -3.03
CA TYR A 133 -2.07 -5.58 -2.87
C TYR A 133 -1.70 -6.22 -4.21
N PRO A 134 -0.37 -6.38 -4.51
CA PRO A 134 0.10 -6.91 -5.78
C PRO A 134 -0.14 -8.42 -5.84
N ASN A 135 -1.19 -8.84 -6.52
CA ASN A 135 -1.41 -10.24 -6.87
C ASN A 135 -0.82 -10.57 -8.26
N ILE A 136 -0.76 -11.84 -8.60
CA ILE A 136 -0.17 -12.35 -9.86
C ILE A 136 -0.85 -11.70 -11.08
N TYR A 137 -2.18 -11.67 -11.10
CA TYR A 137 -2.96 -11.12 -12.21
C TYR A 137 -2.80 -9.60 -12.34
N ARG A 138 -2.73 -8.90 -11.22
CA ARG A 138 -2.50 -7.45 -11.21
C ARG A 138 -1.13 -7.10 -11.78
N ILE A 139 -0.08 -7.84 -11.41
CA ILE A 139 1.27 -7.67 -11.96
C ILE A 139 1.26 -7.88 -13.47
N LYS A 140 0.58 -8.94 -13.97
CA LYS A 140 0.41 -9.20 -15.40
C LYS A 140 -0.22 -8.01 -16.11
N VAL A 141 -1.36 -7.54 -15.62
CA VAL A 141 -2.12 -6.45 -16.23
C VAL A 141 -1.36 -5.12 -16.19
N GLU A 142 -0.80 -4.77 -15.04
CA GLU A 142 -0.11 -3.50 -14.84
C GLU A 142 1.17 -3.40 -15.68
N LEU A 143 1.95 -4.47 -15.79
CA LEU A 143 3.19 -4.51 -16.58
C LEU A 143 2.96 -4.93 -18.04
N GLY A 144 1.76 -5.39 -18.40
CA GLY A 144 1.44 -5.88 -19.73
C GLY A 144 2.29 -7.11 -20.11
N LEU A 145 2.45 -8.05 -19.17
CA LEU A 145 3.25 -9.26 -19.39
C LEU A 145 2.47 -10.29 -20.18
N THR A 146 3.19 -11.02 -21.04
CA THR A 146 2.65 -12.16 -21.78
C THR A 146 2.50 -13.39 -20.88
N ASP A 147 1.70 -14.37 -21.31
CA ASP A 147 1.55 -15.62 -20.57
C ASP A 147 2.86 -16.41 -20.47
N GLU A 148 3.71 -16.32 -21.49
CA GLU A 148 5.03 -16.94 -21.49
C GLU A 148 5.96 -16.29 -20.45
N GLU A 149 5.95 -14.95 -20.36
CA GLU A 149 6.68 -14.22 -19.35
C GLU A 149 6.17 -14.55 -17.94
N MET A 150 4.86 -14.68 -17.76
CA MET A 150 4.26 -15.07 -16.49
C MET A 150 4.61 -16.51 -16.10
N LYS A 151 4.56 -17.46 -17.04
CA LYS A 151 5.02 -18.84 -16.80
C LYS A 151 6.50 -18.89 -16.43
N SER A 152 7.33 -18.06 -17.04
CA SER A 152 8.76 -17.95 -16.68
C SER A 152 9.02 -17.43 -15.27
N LEU A 153 8.09 -16.61 -14.72
CA LEU A 153 8.21 -15.99 -13.40
C LEU A 153 7.63 -16.86 -12.27
N TYR A 154 6.50 -17.46 -12.51
CA TYR A 154 5.71 -18.14 -11.49
C TYR A 154 5.63 -19.66 -11.68
N GLY A 155 6.13 -20.20 -12.81
CA GLY A 155 6.08 -21.62 -13.12
C GLY A 155 4.66 -22.18 -13.03
N ASP A 156 4.51 -23.32 -12.35
CA ASP A 156 3.24 -24.02 -12.17
C ASP A 156 2.21 -23.26 -11.30
N GLN A 157 2.63 -22.19 -10.64
CA GLN A 157 1.69 -21.33 -9.86
C GLN A 157 0.87 -20.40 -10.75
N TYR A 158 1.27 -20.25 -12.02
CA TYR A 158 0.54 -19.45 -12.99
C TYR A 158 -0.30 -20.36 -13.87
N ILE A 159 -1.63 -20.23 -13.74
CA ILE A 159 -2.61 -20.88 -14.64
C ILE A 159 -3.04 -19.81 -15.64
N ALA A 160 -2.78 -20.04 -16.93
CA ALA A 160 -3.21 -19.12 -17.97
C ALA A 160 -4.74 -19.03 -18.00
N ASP A 161 -5.28 -17.83 -18.30
CA ASP A 161 -6.73 -17.59 -18.31
C ASP A 161 -7.52 -18.54 -19.25
N GLY A 162 -6.85 -19.20 -20.21
CA GLY A 162 -7.44 -20.19 -21.11
C GLY A 162 -7.66 -21.58 -20.52
N ASP A 163 -6.89 -21.96 -19.50
CA ASP A 163 -6.94 -23.31 -18.92
C ASP A 163 -8.17 -23.52 -18.01
N ASN A 164 -8.86 -22.45 -17.62
CA ASN A 164 -10.08 -22.50 -16.81
C ASN A 164 -11.37 -22.59 -17.63
N ALA A 165 -11.30 -22.45 -18.96
CA ALA A 165 -12.47 -22.52 -19.85
C ALA A 165 -12.79 -23.94 -20.31
N GLU A 166 -11.91 -24.92 -20.03
CA GLU A 166 -12.09 -26.32 -20.45
C GLU A 166 -12.40 -27.28 -19.27
N LYS A 167 -12.70 -26.77 -18.09
CA LYS A 167 -13.22 -27.58 -16.97
C LYS A 167 -14.55 -27.02 -16.51
#